data_ca89c3355805d677f8904886495391c0
#
_entry.id   ca89c3355805d677f8904886495391c0
#
_cell.length_a   1.000
_cell.length_b   1.000
_cell.length_c   1.000
_cell.angle_alpha   90.00
_cell.angle_beta   90.00
_cell.angle_gamma   90.00
#
_symmetry.space_group_name_H-M   'P 1'
#
loop_
_entity.id
_entity.type
_entity.pdbx_description
1 polymer ?
#
loop_
_entity_poly.entity_id
_entity_poly.type
_entity_poly.pdbx_seq_one_letter_code
_entity_poly.pdbx_strand_id
1 'polypeptide(L)'
;SLACDFTICSKDSFFGEPELKFGAGIVTMLLPWVIGMKAAKAIILLGKDDISSSTALELGIVTEITENDQVLERSLQIAKHISVIDPNLVKKTKKAINQSFETAGIHESLENNLEIDYQIESEGSPDKKKFMEIARKNGMRTAIQFRDKRFSIDE
;
A
#
# COMPACT_ATOMS: atom_id res chain seq x y z
N SER A 1 3.47 -5.21 -1.55
CA SER A 1 2.50 -6.25 -1.15
C SER A 1 1.29 -6.30 -2.07
N LEU A 2 0.61 -5.18 -2.34
CA LEU A 2 -0.67 -5.13 -3.09
C LEU A 2 -0.62 -5.74 -4.51
N ALA A 3 0.55 -5.80 -5.15
CA ALA A 3 0.71 -6.40 -6.48
C ALA A 3 1.00 -7.92 -6.45
N CYS A 4 1.12 -8.52 -5.26
CA CYS A 4 1.37 -9.94 -5.10
C CYS A 4 0.05 -10.72 -5.03
N ASP A 5 0.09 -11.99 -5.47
CA ASP A 5 -1.08 -12.89 -5.40
C ASP A 5 -1.46 -13.23 -3.96
N PHE A 6 -0.45 -13.35 -3.09
CA PHE A 6 -0.60 -13.63 -1.66
C PHE A 6 0.29 -12.69 -0.87
N THR A 7 -0.20 -12.20 0.24
CA THR A 7 0.57 -11.41 1.20
C THR A 7 0.40 -12.02 2.58
N ILE A 8 1.47 -12.56 3.12
CA ILE A 8 1.53 -13.12 4.48
C ILE A 8 2.30 -12.13 5.35
N CYS A 9 1.77 -11.77 6.49
CA CYS A 9 2.45 -10.88 7.42
C CYS A 9 2.54 -11.46 8.83
N SER A 10 3.41 -10.88 9.64
CA SER A 10 3.44 -11.17 11.07
C SER A 10 2.34 -10.41 11.81
N LYS A 11 1.94 -10.91 12.97
CA LYS A 11 0.95 -10.25 13.84
C LYS A 11 1.34 -8.83 14.26
N ASP A 12 2.65 -8.53 14.32
CA ASP A 12 3.18 -7.23 14.71
C ASP A 12 3.45 -6.30 13.51
N SER A 13 3.02 -6.67 12.32
CA SER A 13 3.16 -5.84 11.12
C SER A 13 2.16 -4.69 11.11
N PHE A 14 2.63 -3.54 10.60
CA PHE A 14 1.80 -2.38 10.31
C PHE A 14 1.88 -2.02 8.84
N PHE A 15 0.81 -1.45 8.33
CA PHE A 15 0.67 -0.99 6.95
C PHE A 15 0.26 0.47 6.93
N GLY A 16 0.51 1.16 5.82
CA GLY A 16 0.11 2.55 5.70
C GLY A 16 0.37 3.16 4.35
N GLU A 17 -0.28 4.28 4.10
CA GLU A 17 -0.14 5.16 2.93
C GLU A 17 -0.01 6.62 3.42
N PRO A 18 1.14 6.98 4.03
CA PRO A 18 1.30 8.30 4.67
C PRO A 18 1.73 9.41 3.72
N GLU A 19 1.79 9.19 2.40
CA GLU A 19 2.38 10.07 1.40
C GLU A 19 1.80 11.48 1.47
N LEU A 20 0.50 11.61 1.64
CA LEU A 20 -0.15 12.92 1.75
C LEU A 20 0.31 13.72 2.97
N LYS A 21 0.70 13.06 4.07
CA LYS A 21 1.28 13.74 5.24
C LYS A 21 2.62 14.40 4.92
N PHE A 22 3.34 13.90 3.92
CA PHE A 22 4.59 14.49 3.42
C PHE A 22 4.36 15.53 2.33
N GLY A 23 3.12 15.70 1.86
CA GLY A 23 2.79 16.54 0.71
C GLY A 23 3.23 15.91 -0.62
N ALA A 24 3.31 14.59 -0.68
CA ALA A 24 3.67 13.80 -1.84
C ALA A 24 2.44 13.10 -2.44
N GLY A 25 2.50 12.78 -3.73
CA GLY A 25 1.51 11.96 -4.43
C GLY A 25 1.73 10.47 -4.18
N ILE A 26 0.85 9.64 -4.72
CA ILE A 26 0.92 8.18 -4.66
C ILE A 26 1.15 7.64 -6.06
N VAL A 27 2.38 7.20 -6.33
CA VAL A 27 2.84 6.76 -7.65
C VAL A 27 2.04 5.57 -8.20
N THR A 28 1.65 4.64 -7.34
CA THR A 28 0.98 3.41 -7.77
C THR A 28 -0.31 3.20 -6.98
N MET A 29 -1.43 3.61 -7.56
CA MET A 29 -2.74 3.62 -6.91
C MET A 29 -3.43 2.23 -6.99
N LEU A 30 -2.85 1.21 -6.33
CA LEU A 30 -3.42 -0.15 -6.29
C LEU A 30 -4.45 -0.35 -5.17
N LEU A 31 -4.36 0.40 -4.10
CA LEU A 31 -5.18 0.20 -2.91
C LEU A 31 -6.70 0.18 -3.22
N PRO A 32 -7.25 1.11 -4.03
CA PRO A 32 -8.68 1.09 -4.38
C PRO A 32 -9.15 -0.18 -5.08
N TRP A 33 -8.25 -0.83 -5.84
CA TRP A 33 -8.54 -2.07 -6.55
C TRP A 33 -8.59 -3.29 -5.63
N VAL A 34 -7.85 -3.23 -4.51
CA VAL A 34 -7.77 -4.32 -3.53
C VAL A 34 -8.86 -4.23 -2.48
N ILE A 35 -9.07 -3.03 -1.89
CA ILE A 35 -9.95 -2.86 -0.73
C ILE A 35 -11.21 -2.04 -1.02
N GLY A 36 -11.38 -1.62 -2.27
CA GLY A 36 -12.50 -0.76 -2.68
C GLY A 36 -12.30 0.72 -2.35
N MET A 37 -13.03 1.56 -3.09
CA MET A 37 -12.85 3.01 -3.13
C MET A 37 -13.03 3.71 -1.77
N LYS A 38 -13.99 3.26 -0.96
CA LYS A 38 -14.31 3.95 0.30
C LYS A 38 -13.24 3.72 1.37
N ALA A 39 -12.80 2.48 1.52
CA ALA A 39 -11.74 2.12 2.47
C ALA A 39 -10.40 2.74 2.03
N ALA A 40 -10.08 2.69 0.73
CA ALA A 40 -8.88 3.32 0.18
C ALA A 40 -8.84 4.82 0.44
N LYS A 41 -9.94 5.54 0.19
CA LYS A 41 -10.04 6.99 0.51
C LYS A 41 -9.83 7.26 2.00
N ALA A 42 -10.39 6.44 2.88
CA ALA A 42 -10.20 6.61 4.33
C ALA A 42 -8.75 6.42 4.76
N ILE A 43 -8.01 5.50 4.13
CA ILE A 43 -6.59 5.29 4.41
C ILE A 43 -5.75 6.42 3.82
N ILE A 44 -5.89 6.67 2.52
CA ILE A 44 -5.06 7.59 1.76
C ILE A 44 -5.27 9.04 2.20
N LEU A 45 -6.52 9.52 2.25
CA LEU A 45 -6.81 10.92 2.57
C LEU A 45 -6.50 11.29 4.03
N LEU A 46 -6.55 10.32 4.93
CA LEU A 46 -6.14 10.50 6.32
C LEU A 46 -4.64 10.23 6.53
N GLY A 47 -3.94 9.75 5.50
CA GLY A 47 -2.53 9.39 5.57
C GLY A 47 -2.24 8.36 6.66
N LYS A 48 -3.08 7.32 6.80
CA LYS A 48 -2.92 6.31 7.84
C LYS A 48 -1.62 5.54 7.65
N ASP A 49 -0.86 5.41 8.72
CA ASP A 49 0.43 4.70 8.77
C ASP A 49 0.53 3.68 9.93
N ASP A 50 -0.60 3.39 10.55
CA ASP A 50 -0.73 2.53 11.74
C ASP A 50 -1.78 1.41 11.57
N ILE A 51 -2.05 0.99 10.33
CA ILE A 51 -3.01 -0.08 10.04
C ILE A 51 -2.44 -1.40 10.56
N SER A 52 -3.08 -1.96 11.60
CA SER A 52 -2.65 -3.24 12.18
C SER A 52 -2.79 -4.41 11.20
N SER A 53 -2.06 -5.49 11.45
CA SER A 53 -2.18 -6.74 10.69
C SER A 53 -3.61 -7.27 10.65
N SER A 54 -4.35 -7.20 11.77
CA SER A 54 -5.76 -7.62 11.83
C SER A 54 -6.66 -6.78 10.94
N THR A 55 -6.53 -5.45 10.98
CA THR A 55 -7.27 -4.55 10.09
C THR A 55 -6.89 -4.77 8.62
N ALA A 56 -5.61 -5.00 8.34
CA ALA A 56 -5.14 -5.32 6.99
C ALA A 56 -5.73 -6.64 6.45
N LEU A 57 -5.91 -7.65 7.31
CA LEU A 57 -6.60 -8.90 6.96
C LEU A 57 -8.08 -8.67 6.68
N GLU A 58 -8.78 -7.94 7.55
CA GLU A 58 -10.21 -7.61 7.37
C GLU A 58 -10.47 -6.84 6.07
N LEU A 59 -9.56 -5.95 5.68
CA LEU A 59 -9.63 -5.17 4.45
C LEU A 59 -9.18 -5.94 3.20
N GLY A 60 -8.53 -7.10 3.34
CA GLY A 60 -7.99 -7.87 2.22
C GLY A 60 -6.64 -7.35 1.70
N ILE A 61 -5.94 -6.51 2.45
CA ILE A 61 -4.56 -6.09 2.14
C ILE A 61 -3.59 -7.27 2.29
N VAL A 62 -3.83 -8.10 3.31
CA VAL A 62 -3.09 -9.36 3.53
C VAL A 62 -4.01 -10.56 3.46
N THR A 63 -3.45 -11.70 3.08
CA THR A 63 -4.17 -12.96 2.92
C THR A 63 -4.20 -13.77 4.21
N GLU A 64 -3.13 -13.67 5.02
CA GLU A 64 -2.97 -14.46 6.24
C GLU A 64 -2.01 -13.76 7.21
N ILE A 65 -2.25 -13.97 8.52
CA ILE A 65 -1.39 -13.51 9.62
C ILE A 65 -0.76 -14.71 10.31
N THR A 66 0.52 -14.63 10.65
CA THR A 66 1.25 -15.67 11.37
C THR A 66 2.03 -15.09 12.55
N GLU A 67 2.68 -15.96 13.33
CA GLU A 67 3.71 -15.55 14.28
C GLU A 67 4.92 -14.95 13.54
N ASN A 68 5.68 -14.08 14.22
CA ASN A 68 6.74 -13.29 13.59
C ASN A 68 7.85 -14.13 12.93
N ASP A 69 8.18 -15.27 13.51
CA ASP A 69 9.21 -16.20 13.02
C ASP A 69 8.70 -17.20 11.98
N GLN A 70 7.40 -17.23 11.70
CA GLN A 70 6.76 -18.23 10.82
C GLN A 70 6.41 -17.70 9.43
N VAL A 71 6.55 -16.40 9.16
CA VAL A 71 6.12 -15.77 7.90
C VAL A 71 6.74 -16.46 6.67
N LEU A 72 8.06 -16.70 6.69
CA LEU A 72 8.75 -17.34 5.58
C LEU A 72 8.32 -18.80 5.42
N GLU A 73 8.27 -19.55 6.52
CA GLU A 73 7.86 -20.97 6.47
C GLU A 73 6.45 -21.09 5.93
N ARG A 74 5.52 -20.28 6.41
CA ARG A 74 4.12 -20.29 5.94
C ARG A 74 4.01 -19.92 4.47
N SER A 75 4.75 -18.93 4.02
CA SER A 75 4.81 -18.54 2.60
C SER A 75 5.32 -19.70 1.71
N LEU A 76 6.35 -20.42 2.16
CA LEU A 76 6.87 -21.57 1.45
C LEU A 76 5.88 -22.76 1.43
N GLN A 77 5.11 -22.98 2.49
CA GLN A 77 4.05 -23.99 2.52
C GLN A 77 2.97 -23.69 1.49
N ILE A 78 2.53 -22.42 1.37
CA ILE A 78 1.54 -22.02 0.37
C ILE A 78 2.11 -22.21 -1.04
N ALA A 79 3.34 -21.78 -1.29
CA ALA A 79 4.01 -21.96 -2.57
C ALA A 79 4.14 -23.46 -2.94
N LYS A 80 4.50 -24.30 -1.96
CA LYS A 80 4.57 -25.76 -2.14
C LYS A 80 3.19 -26.36 -2.43
N HIS A 81 2.15 -25.89 -1.77
CA HIS A 81 0.78 -26.33 -2.05
C HIS A 81 0.38 -26.03 -3.50
N ILE A 82 0.69 -24.83 -3.98
CA ILE A 82 0.39 -24.45 -5.37
C ILE A 82 1.25 -25.25 -6.36
N SER A 83 2.50 -25.55 -6.02
CA SER A 83 3.44 -26.26 -6.92
C SER A 83 3.06 -27.69 -7.27
N VAL A 84 2.14 -28.33 -6.53
CA VAL A 84 1.63 -29.67 -6.87
C VAL A 84 0.49 -29.64 -7.88
N ILE A 85 -0.05 -28.48 -8.20
CA ILE A 85 -1.09 -28.29 -9.21
C ILE A 85 -0.42 -28.19 -10.59
N ASP A 86 -1.10 -28.69 -11.63
CA ASP A 86 -0.61 -28.55 -13.01
C ASP A 86 -0.26 -27.07 -13.34
N PRO A 87 0.97 -26.77 -13.78
CA PRO A 87 1.42 -25.39 -13.99
C PRO A 87 0.60 -24.63 -15.05
N ASN A 88 0.08 -25.34 -16.08
CA ASN A 88 -0.74 -24.71 -17.11
C ASN A 88 -2.12 -24.34 -16.55
N LEU A 89 -2.65 -25.16 -15.67
CA LEU A 89 -3.92 -24.89 -14.99
C LEU A 89 -3.76 -23.66 -14.10
N VAL A 90 -2.73 -23.61 -13.25
CA VAL A 90 -2.43 -22.44 -12.38
C VAL A 90 -2.28 -21.17 -13.22
N LYS A 91 -1.46 -21.20 -14.28
CA LYS A 91 -1.23 -20.06 -15.17
C LYS A 91 -2.51 -19.53 -15.81
N LYS A 92 -3.35 -20.44 -16.34
CA LYS A 92 -4.60 -20.07 -17.00
C LYS A 92 -5.61 -19.51 -16.00
N THR A 93 -5.72 -20.13 -14.83
CA THR A 93 -6.62 -19.67 -13.75
C THR A 93 -6.20 -18.29 -13.24
N LYS A 94 -4.92 -18.09 -12.94
CA LYS A 94 -4.38 -16.78 -12.56
C LYS A 94 -4.64 -15.73 -13.64
N LYS A 95 -4.42 -16.07 -14.92
CA LYS A 95 -4.74 -15.17 -16.03
C LYS A 95 -6.22 -14.79 -16.06
N ALA A 96 -7.12 -15.78 -15.87
CA ALA A 96 -8.56 -15.51 -15.85
C ALA A 96 -8.99 -14.59 -14.69
N ILE A 97 -8.39 -14.78 -13.51
CA ILE A 97 -8.60 -13.89 -12.35
C ILE A 97 -8.14 -12.47 -12.67
N ASN A 98 -6.89 -12.31 -13.16
CA ASN A 98 -6.33 -11.01 -13.46
C ASN A 98 -7.07 -10.29 -14.60
N GLN A 99 -7.61 -11.05 -15.56
CA GLN A 99 -8.39 -10.51 -16.68
C GLN A 99 -9.62 -9.71 -16.21
N SER A 100 -10.14 -9.96 -15.01
CA SER A 100 -11.25 -9.17 -14.45
C SER A 100 -10.83 -7.73 -14.18
N PHE A 101 -9.62 -7.51 -13.65
CA PHE A 101 -9.06 -6.17 -13.45
C PHE A 101 -8.69 -5.49 -14.77
N GLU A 102 -8.14 -6.25 -15.72
CA GLU A 102 -7.82 -5.76 -17.06
C GLU A 102 -9.09 -5.23 -17.75
N THR A 103 -10.16 -6.04 -17.72
CA THR A 103 -11.45 -5.68 -18.31
C THR A 103 -12.11 -4.48 -17.61
N ALA A 104 -11.86 -4.35 -16.29
CA ALA A 104 -12.35 -3.21 -15.50
C ALA A 104 -11.53 -1.91 -15.72
N GLY A 105 -10.40 -1.97 -16.47
CA GLY A 105 -9.62 -0.80 -16.83
C GLY A 105 -8.47 -0.45 -15.89
N ILE A 106 -7.90 -1.45 -15.19
CA ILE A 106 -6.81 -1.19 -14.22
C ILE A 106 -5.60 -0.51 -14.88
N HIS A 107 -5.20 -0.91 -16.09
CA HIS A 107 -4.05 -0.32 -16.76
C HIS A 107 -4.27 1.15 -17.08
N GLU A 108 -5.40 1.49 -17.71
CA GLU A 108 -5.75 2.89 -18.01
C GLU A 108 -5.81 3.73 -16.72
N SER A 109 -6.36 3.16 -15.64
CA SER A 109 -6.40 3.82 -14.34
C SER A 109 -5.01 4.09 -13.78
N LEU A 110 -4.09 3.13 -13.86
CA LEU A 110 -2.71 3.31 -13.37
C LEU A 110 -1.92 4.31 -14.21
N GLU A 111 -2.09 4.32 -15.54
CA GLU A 111 -1.47 5.31 -16.43
C GLU A 111 -1.97 6.73 -16.12
N ASN A 112 -3.28 6.92 -15.96
CA ASN A 112 -3.86 8.21 -15.59
C ASN A 112 -3.39 8.66 -14.19
N ASN A 113 -3.25 7.72 -13.24
CA ASN A 113 -2.73 8.03 -11.90
C ASN A 113 -1.28 8.48 -11.93
N LEU A 114 -0.45 7.87 -12.78
CA LEU A 114 0.94 8.28 -12.95
C LEU A 114 1.04 9.72 -13.48
N GLU A 115 0.19 10.10 -14.42
CA GLU A 115 0.13 11.47 -14.94
C GLU A 115 -0.28 12.48 -13.84
N ILE A 116 -1.28 12.14 -13.04
CA ILE A 116 -1.71 12.98 -11.89
C ILE A 116 -0.59 13.10 -10.86
N ASP A 117 0.08 11.99 -10.53
CA ASP A 117 1.19 12.00 -9.59
C ASP A 117 2.35 12.85 -10.10
N TYR A 118 2.68 12.75 -11.39
CA TYR A 118 3.69 13.58 -12.03
C TYR A 118 3.36 15.09 -11.91
N GLN A 119 2.10 15.47 -12.08
CA GLN A 119 1.66 16.85 -11.89
C GLN A 119 1.86 17.31 -10.43
N ILE A 120 1.43 16.50 -9.45
CA ILE A 120 1.61 16.78 -8.02
C ILE A 120 3.10 16.96 -7.68
N GLU A 121 3.95 16.04 -8.16
CA GLU A 121 5.37 16.04 -7.85
C GLU A 121 6.13 17.18 -8.53
N SER A 122 5.77 17.54 -9.78
CA SER A 122 6.41 18.61 -10.54
C SER A 122 6.07 20.00 -9.99
N GLU A 123 4.83 20.22 -9.58
CA GLU A 123 4.40 21.48 -8.95
C GLU A 123 5.00 21.62 -7.53
N GLY A 124 5.09 20.51 -6.83
CA GLY A 124 5.58 20.40 -5.46
C GLY A 124 4.73 21.15 -4.44
N SER A 125 4.24 20.45 -3.45
CA SER A 125 3.40 21.06 -2.41
C SER A 125 4.20 21.96 -1.46
N PRO A 126 3.59 23.02 -0.88
CA PRO A 126 4.21 23.81 0.19
C PRO A 126 4.64 22.93 1.38
N ASP A 127 3.87 21.91 1.69
CA ASP A 127 4.12 20.96 2.77
C ASP A 127 5.39 20.13 2.53
N LYS A 128 5.57 19.62 1.32
CA LYS A 128 6.77 18.90 0.92
C LYS A 128 8.01 19.79 1.00
N LYS A 129 7.91 21.04 0.49
CA LYS A 129 9.00 22.01 0.56
C LYS A 129 9.41 22.28 2.00
N LYS A 130 8.44 22.49 2.89
CA LYS A 130 8.67 22.74 4.32
C LYS A 130 9.26 21.52 5.03
N PHE A 131 8.72 20.33 4.78
CA PHE A 131 9.26 19.08 5.31
C PHE A 131 10.74 18.90 4.91
N MET A 132 11.05 19.06 3.62
CA MET A 132 12.42 18.92 3.11
C MET A 132 13.38 20.00 3.66
N GLU A 133 12.90 21.23 3.87
CA GLU A 133 13.69 22.28 4.52
C GLU A 133 14.09 21.87 5.94
N ILE A 134 13.13 21.39 6.73
CA ILE A 134 13.38 20.95 8.11
C ILE A 134 14.31 19.73 8.11
N ALA A 135 14.09 18.76 7.22
CA ALA A 135 14.93 17.57 7.12
C ALA A 135 16.39 17.91 6.82
N ARG A 136 16.64 18.90 5.92
CA ARG A 136 17.99 19.36 5.58
C ARG A 136 18.67 20.12 6.73
N LYS A 137 17.92 20.95 7.46
CA LYS A 137 18.47 21.81 8.54
C LYS A 137 18.60 21.08 9.87
N ASN A 138 17.63 20.26 10.23
CA ASN A 138 17.45 19.69 11.57
C ASN A 138 17.43 18.16 11.60
N GLY A 139 17.57 17.51 10.45
CA GLY A 139 17.55 16.07 10.32
C GLY A 139 16.14 15.48 10.12
N MET A 140 16.10 14.28 9.60
CA MET A 140 14.86 13.56 9.22
C MET A 140 13.92 13.34 10.42
N ARG A 141 14.46 13.00 11.59
CA ARG A 141 13.65 12.79 12.79
C ARG A 141 12.84 14.01 13.18
N THR A 142 13.45 15.19 13.13
CA THR A 142 12.77 16.46 13.42
C THR A 142 11.69 16.77 12.38
N ALA A 143 11.95 16.48 11.11
CA ALA A 143 10.98 16.68 10.05
C ALA A 143 9.76 15.74 10.23
N ILE A 144 9.97 14.48 10.61
CA ILE A 144 8.89 13.53 10.90
C ILE A 144 8.07 14.03 12.10
N GLN A 145 8.69 14.46 13.19
CA GLN A 145 7.98 15.04 14.34
C GLN A 145 7.17 16.28 13.98
N PHE A 146 7.71 17.14 13.13
CA PHE A 146 6.98 18.30 12.59
C PHE A 146 5.77 17.89 11.77
N ARG A 147 5.92 16.89 10.89
CA ARG A 147 4.82 16.30 10.12
C ARG A 147 3.73 15.79 11.06
N ASP A 148 4.07 14.91 11.98
CA ASP A 148 3.11 14.21 12.84
C ASP A 148 2.31 15.18 13.72
N LYS A 149 2.97 16.20 14.26
CA LYS A 149 2.33 17.26 15.07
C LYS A 149 1.20 17.99 14.31
N ARG A 150 1.28 18.10 12.99
CA ARG A 150 0.25 18.78 12.16
C ARG A 150 -1.04 17.93 12.06
N PHE A 151 -0.93 16.63 12.24
CA PHE A 151 -2.04 15.68 12.14
C PHE A 151 -2.51 15.17 13.50
N SER A 152 -1.87 15.60 14.61
CA SER A 152 -2.41 15.43 15.94
C SER A 152 -3.60 16.38 16.09
N ILE A 153 -4.80 15.87 15.85
CA ILE A 153 -6.04 16.57 16.15
C ILE A 153 -6.19 16.37 17.66
N ASP A 154 -6.14 17.45 18.43
CA ASP A 154 -6.42 17.40 19.87
C ASP A 154 -7.80 16.76 20.06
N GLU A 155 -7.83 15.59 20.72
CA GLU A 155 -9.05 14.93 21.16
C GLU A 155 -9.78 15.78 22.22
#